data_521c7d852c29e1f2581f10dba313e8a8
#
_entry.id   521c7d852c29e1f2581f10dba313e8a8
#
_cell.length_a   1.000
_cell.length_b   1.000
_cell.length_c   1.000
_cell.angle_alpha   90.00
_cell.angle_beta   90.00
_cell.angle_gamma   90.00
#
_symmetry.space_group_name_H-M   'P 1'
#
loop_
_entity.id
_entity.type
_entity.pdbx_description
1 polymer ?
#
loop_
_entity_poly.entity_id
_entity_poly.type
_entity_poly.pdbx_seq_one_letter_code
_entity_poly.pdbx_strand_id
1 'polypeptide(L)'
;MKKYLLAAALLLLVVANASADTTFKVGNLYYLYSSYYPNKVWVTYDPALGSSAAHYTNLSGEITIPSSVTYNGQNYTVYGIGGNAFYKNSTISKINLPNTLKKINRYAFYNCTALTKITIPDGVTYIDEYTFANCTKVSELNLSSSIDTIGRYAFKGCTSLHMVAIPEGVEKIFFGAFENCTNLSAVFFYGETLIQLYGNVFNGCTSLNSINFPNSLYMVGRKVVDGTPWWNNQADGLVYLGSAAYTYKGEMPDGTNITLKSGTKGIAAYCFEGCTGLKSVTLPNTLTVICEDAFEGCTGLKSITIPNSVTEIWGYAFIDCSGLTSVTLPNSLKTIRDHTFEGCSSLKSVNVPNSVVEIDISAFKDCSSLTTLPISNSVKKIGAAAYQNCTGLTSATIPNSVTTINNYAFSGCTVLQSLTIPSSVTYIDPYGNSIVDGCIHLKTLNIDNNNFANISYFKAVQGVVETVTLGNSIYTIPENAFKDCTALKKVTLPNDFTTLGNSAFSGCTQLENVYCPRPRPIPIDASVFSGVQQHDYCKLHVPAGCKGKYQAMDVWKEFYSIYEDAGSGGGSGSGVPGDVNNDGKVDIADVNIVINYMLGKN
;
A
#
# COMPACT_ATOMS: atom_id res chain seq x y z
N MET A 1 -27.34 -46.26 6.54
CA MET A 1 -26.19 -46.07 7.38
C MET A 1 -24.90 -46.80 6.92
N LYS A 2 -24.92 -48.10 6.55
CA LYS A 2 -23.71 -48.82 6.10
C LYS A 2 -23.04 -48.30 4.81
N LYS A 3 -23.81 -47.71 3.85
CA LYS A 3 -23.22 -47.13 2.62
C LYS A 3 -22.48 -45.78 2.84
N TYR A 4 -22.87 -45.03 3.85
CA TYR A 4 -22.19 -43.74 4.18
C TYR A 4 -20.94 -43.95 5.05
N LEU A 5 -20.89 -45.04 5.81
CA LEU A 5 -19.66 -45.40 6.56
C LEU A 5 -18.56 -45.93 5.63
N LEU A 6 -18.92 -46.63 4.53
CA LEU A 6 -17.92 -47.08 3.55
C LEU A 6 -17.36 -45.91 2.72
N ALA A 7 -18.21 -44.93 2.37
CA ALA A 7 -17.78 -43.72 1.66
C ALA A 7 -16.92 -42.81 2.55
N ALA A 8 -17.25 -42.67 3.85
CA ALA A 8 -16.46 -41.94 4.81
C ALA A 8 -15.11 -42.63 5.13
N ALA A 9 -15.08 -43.97 5.18
CA ALA A 9 -13.86 -44.73 5.34
C ALA A 9 -12.94 -44.67 4.10
N LEU A 10 -13.53 -44.67 2.88
CA LEU A 10 -12.76 -44.42 1.65
C LEU A 10 -12.26 -42.97 1.55
N LEU A 11 -13.05 -41.98 2.00
CA LEU A 11 -12.63 -40.57 2.06
C LEU A 11 -11.55 -40.35 3.11
N LEU A 12 -11.65 -41.03 4.27
CA LEU A 12 -10.60 -40.99 5.31
C LEU A 12 -9.32 -41.72 4.88
N LEU A 13 -9.40 -42.79 4.06
CA LEU A 13 -8.23 -43.43 3.46
C LEU A 13 -7.57 -42.58 2.36
N VAL A 14 -8.35 -41.76 1.63
CA VAL A 14 -7.83 -40.82 0.64
C VAL A 14 -7.24 -39.57 1.33
N VAL A 15 -7.79 -39.14 2.48
CA VAL A 15 -7.26 -38.01 3.26
C VAL A 15 -6.06 -38.42 4.14
N ALA A 16 -5.98 -39.69 4.56
CA ALA A 16 -4.82 -40.21 5.30
C ALA A 16 -3.59 -40.50 4.42
N ASN A 17 -3.76 -40.51 3.07
CA ASN A 17 -2.64 -40.62 2.11
C ASN A 17 -2.21 -39.26 1.51
N ALA A 18 -2.70 -38.15 2.02
CA ALA A 18 -2.32 -36.79 1.60
C ALA A 18 -1.31 -36.20 2.57
N SER A 19 -0.16 -36.85 2.79
CA SER A 19 1.14 -36.23 3.16
C SER A 19 2.15 -37.27 3.60
N ALA A 20 2.67 -38.02 2.67
CA ALA A 20 4.08 -38.39 2.73
C ALA A 20 4.60 -38.09 1.33
N ASP A 21 5.35 -37.01 1.15
CA ASP A 21 6.24 -36.85 0.04
C ASP A 21 7.14 -38.10 0.02
N THR A 22 6.71 -39.11 -0.72
CA THR A 22 7.42 -40.37 -0.79
C THR A 22 8.62 -40.17 -1.69
N THR A 23 9.79 -40.02 -1.06
CA THR A 23 11.07 -40.05 -1.75
C THR A 23 11.49 -41.46 -2.03
N PHE A 24 12.16 -41.67 -3.15
CA PHE A 24 12.78 -42.94 -3.51
C PHE A 24 14.18 -42.71 -4.06
N LYS A 25 15.03 -43.77 -4.05
CA LYS A 25 16.39 -43.70 -4.54
C LYS A 25 16.57 -44.57 -5.79
N VAL A 26 17.22 -43.98 -6.81
CA VAL A 26 17.69 -44.73 -7.98
C VAL A 26 19.17 -44.39 -8.21
N GLY A 27 20.02 -45.37 -8.24
CA GLY A 27 21.46 -45.18 -8.21
C GLY A 27 21.90 -44.37 -7.00
N ASN A 28 22.63 -43.30 -7.21
CA ASN A 28 23.13 -42.42 -6.14
C ASN A 28 22.26 -41.19 -5.87
N LEU A 29 21.12 -41.04 -6.56
CA LEU A 29 20.25 -39.86 -6.45
C LEU A 29 18.92 -40.22 -5.79
N TYR A 30 18.40 -39.28 -5.02
CA TYR A 30 17.06 -39.33 -4.44
C TYR A 30 16.09 -38.54 -5.29
N TYR A 31 14.86 -39.04 -5.36
CA TYR A 31 13.79 -38.45 -6.16
C TYR A 31 12.55 -38.30 -5.33
N LEU A 32 11.84 -37.19 -5.53
CA LEU A 32 10.57 -36.83 -4.91
C LEU A 32 9.46 -36.86 -5.97
N TYR A 33 8.35 -37.54 -5.70
CA TYR A 33 7.19 -37.51 -6.58
C TYR A 33 6.57 -36.12 -6.62
N SER A 34 6.08 -35.73 -7.77
CA SER A 34 5.25 -34.54 -7.89
C SER A 34 3.80 -34.87 -7.56
N SER A 35 3.24 -34.20 -6.54
CA SER A 35 1.81 -34.32 -6.21
C SER A 35 0.88 -33.74 -7.30
N TYR A 36 1.41 -32.81 -8.11
CA TYR A 36 0.65 -32.08 -9.15
C TYR A 36 0.83 -32.64 -10.55
N TYR A 37 1.92 -33.34 -10.83
CA TYR A 37 2.29 -33.81 -12.16
C TYR A 37 2.53 -35.32 -12.14
N PRO A 38 1.54 -36.13 -12.50
CA PRO A 38 1.71 -37.58 -12.56
C PRO A 38 2.87 -37.92 -13.51
N ASN A 39 3.65 -38.97 -13.17
CA ASN A 39 4.83 -39.41 -13.90
C ASN A 39 5.99 -38.41 -13.97
N LYS A 40 6.04 -37.37 -13.11
CA LYS A 40 7.14 -36.44 -12.99
C LYS A 40 7.77 -36.51 -11.60
N VAL A 41 9.09 -36.35 -11.55
CA VAL A 41 9.87 -36.37 -10.30
C VAL A 41 10.85 -35.21 -10.24
N TRP A 42 11.22 -34.86 -9.04
CA TRP A 42 12.26 -33.89 -8.72
C TRP A 42 13.47 -34.61 -8.17
N VAL A 43 14.68 -34.23 -8.58
CA VAL A 43 15.88 -34.60 -7.84
C VAL A 43 15.86 -33.91 -6.49
N THR A 44 16.03 -34.67 -5.40
CA THR A 44 16.02 -34.12 -4.05
C THR A 44 17.20 -34.70 -3.24
N TYR A 45 17.31 -34.29 -1.99
CA TYR A 45 18.33 -34.81 -1.07
C TYR A 45 17.84 -36.04 -0.28
N ASP A 46 18.75 -36.69 0.45
CA ASP A 46 18.41 -37.77 1.38
C ASP A 46 17.58 -37.20 2.55
N PRO A 47 16.30 -37.56 2.68
CA PRO A 47 15.43 -37.04 3.73
C PRO A 47 15.94 -37.30 5.16
N ALA A 48 16.80 -38.29 5.35
CA ALA A 48 17.39 -38.58 6.65
C ALA A 48 18.41 -37.52 7.13
N LEU A 49 18.94 -36.68 6.21
CA LEU A 49 19.97 -35.70 6.53
C LEU A 49 19.39 -34.33 6.97
N GLY A 50 18.12 -34.08 6.71
CA GLY A 50 17.51 -32.77 6.94
C GLY A 50 17.99 -31.67 5.96
N SER A 51 17.23 -30.59 5.83
CA SER A 51 17.44 -29.57 4.78
C SER A 51 18.67 -28.67 4.97
N SER A 52 19.28 -28.63 6.12
CA SER A 52 20.42 -27.73 6.45
C SER A 52 21.79 -28.41 6.39
N ALA A 53 21.83 -29.73 6.25
CA ALA A 53 23.06 -30.48 6.11
C ALA A 53 23.68 -30.37 4.72
N ALA A 54 24.95 -30.72 4.56
CA ALA A 54 25.55 -30.91 3.25
C ALA A 54 25.01 -32.18 2.60
N HIS A 55 24.56 -32.10 1.35
CA HIS A 55 23.92 -33.19 0.64
C HIS A 55 24.84 -33.81 -0.40
N TYR A 56 24.68 -35.12 -0.61
CA TYR A 56 25.47 -35.89 -1.58
C TYR A 56 26.99 -35.77 -1.39
N THR A 57 27.46 -35.76 -0.17
CA THR A 57 28.90 -35.65 0.16
C THR A 57 29.74 -36.85 -0.37
N ASN A 58 29.07 -37.92 -0.74
CA ASN A 58 29.66 -39.10 -1.36
C ASN A 58 29.75 -39.02 -2.90
N LEU A 59 29.17 -37.98 -3.52
CA LEU A 59 29.29 -37.73 -4.96
C LEU A 59 30.39 -36.70 -5.23
N SER A 60 31.26 -36.99 -6.20
CA SER A 60 32.36 -36.11 -6.57
C SER A 60 32.59 -36.09 -8.08
N GLY A 61 33.33 -35.09 -8.53
CA GLY A 61 33.69 -34.97 -9.95
C GLY A 61 32.49 -34.55 -10.82
N GLU A 62 32.38 -35.12 -12.01
CA GLU A 62 31.29 -34.88 -12.95
C GLU A 62 30.11 -35.81 -12.70
N ILE A 63 28.90 -35.28 -12.58
CA ILE A 63 27.67 -36.06 -12.46
C ILE A 63 26.68 -35.69 -13.56
N THR A 64 25.84 -36.65 -13.96
CA THR A 64 24.78 -36.45 -14.94
C THR A 64 23.44 -36.76 -14.31
N ILE A 65 22.53 -35.80 -14.36
CA ILE A 65 21.12 -35.97 -14.01
C ILE A 65 20.42 -36.61 -15.22
N PRO A 66 19.78 -37.76 -15.10
CA PRO A 66 19.09 -38.39 -16.23
C PRO A 66 17.81 -37.64 -16.59
N SER A 67 17.39 -37.73 -17.86
CA SER A 67 16.10 -37.15 -18.30
C SER A 67 14.87 -37.91 -17.76
N SER A 68 15.05 -39.20 -17.42
CA SER A 68 14.01 -40.04 -16.82
C SER A 68 14.62 -41.11 -15.90
N VAL A 69 13.80 -41.64 -14.99
CA VAL A 69 14.18 -42.74 -14.10
C VAL A 69 13.05 -43.77 -14.04
N THR A 70 13.45 -45.06 -13.92
CA THR A 70 12.47 -46.13 -13.73
C THR A 70 12.52 -46.60 -12.27
N TYR A 71 11.35 -46.64 -11.63
CA TYR A 71 11.21 -47.14 -10.25
C TYR A 71 9.94 -47.95 -10.15
N ASN A 72 10.05 -49.17 -9.57
CA ASN A 72 8.95 -50.15 -9.44
C ASN A 72 8.22 -50.40 -10.79
N GLY A 73 8.97 -50.51 -11.88
CA GLY A 73 8.42 -50.73 -13.23
C GLY A 73 7.77 -49.53 -13.91
N GLN A 74 7.67 -48.41 -13.23
CA GLN A 74 7.11 -47.16 -13.78
C GLN A 74 8.24 -46.22 -14.18
N ASN A 75 8.12 -45.60 -15.36
CA ASN A 75 9.06 -44.59 -15.85
C ASN A 75 8.57 -43.17 -15.48
N TYR A 76 9.47 -42.37 -14.91
CA TYR A 76 9.23 -40.99 -14.48
C TYR A 76 10.16 -40.01 -15.17
N THR A 77 9.62 -38.92 -15.70
CA THR A 77 10.41 -37.83 -16.27
C THR A 77 11.02 -36.99 -15.13
N VAL A 78 12.31 -36.72 -15.17
CA VAL A 78 12.98 -35.78 -14.29
C VAL A 78 12.63 -34.36 -14.74
N TYR A 79 11.76 -33.73 -13.96
CA TYR A 79 11.13 -32.44 -14.30
C TYR A 79 11.81 -31.23 -13.65
N GLY A 80 12.45 -31.43 -12.50
CA GLY A 80 13.09 -30.34 -11.77
C GLY A 80 14.15 -30.80 -10.78
N ILE A 81 14.91 -29.83 -10.31
CA ILE A 81 15.81 -29.97 -9.17
C ILE A 81 15.13 -29.34 -7.96
N GLY A 82 14.90 -30.12 -6.91
CA GLY A 82 14.25 -29.69 -5.69
C GLY A 82 15.07 -28.71 -4.88
N GLY A 83 14.41 -28.00 -3.97
CA GLY A 83 15.10 -27.09 -3.06
C GLY A 83 16.12 -27.83 -2.20
N ASN A 84 17.28 -27.24 -1.99
CA ASN A 84 18.42 -27.80 -1.25
C ASN A 84 18.97 -29.14 -1.82
N ALA A 85 18.61 -29.57 -3.03
CA ALA A 85 18.99 -30.89 -3.55
C ALA A 85 20.48 -31.17 -3.41
N PHE A 86 21.35 -30.25 -3.78
CA PHE A 86 22.82 -30.38 -3.67
C PHE A 86 23.43 -29.37 -2.68
N TYR A 87 22.67 -28.94 -1.70
CA TYR A 87 23.06 -27.90 -0.74
C TYR A 87 24.39 -28.22 -0.06
N LYS A 88 25.34 -27.27 -0.10
CA LYS A 88 26.68 -27.36 0.47
C LYS A 88 27.54 -28.54 -0.06
N ASN A 89 27.26 -29.05 -1.25
CA ASN A 89 28.15 -30.04 -1.84
C ASN A 89 29.48 -29.40 -2.28
N SER A 90 30.58 -29.83 -1.73
CA SER A 90 31.93 -29.30 -1.99
C SER A 90 32.80 -30.17 -2.91
N THR A 91 32.25 -31.22 -3.51
CA THR A 91 32.99 -32.24 -4.23
C THR A 91 32.56 -32.45 -5.67
N ILE A 92 31.33 -32.07 -6.04
CA ILE A 92 30.84 -32.09 -7.43
C ILE A 92 31.46 -30.91 -8.17
N SER A 93 32.28 -31.23 -9.20
CA SER A 93 32.96 -30.20 -10.01
C SER A 93 32.20 -29.79 -11.27
N LYS A 94 31.31 -30.68 -11.78
CA LYS A 94 30.46 -30.42 -12.94
C LYS A 94 29.13 -31.18 -12.80
N ILE A 95 28.03 -30.53 -13.26
CA ILE A 95 26.73 -31.17 -13.32
C ILE A 95 26.12 -30.98 -14.70
N ASN A 96 25.70 -32.10 -15.32
CA ASN A 96 25.00 -32.12 -16.59
C ASN A 96 23.50 -32.22 -16.31
N LEU A 97 22.76 -31.19 -16.70
CA LEU A 97 21.32 -31.06 -16.50
C LEU A 97 20.57 -31.44 -17.79
N PRO A 98 19.51 -32.28 -17.73
CA PRO A 98 18.79 -32.70 -18.91
C PRO A 98 17.80 -31.62 -19.40
N ASN A 99 17.50 -31.58 -20.71
CA ASN A 99 16.55 -30.65 -21.33
C ASN A 99 15.07 -30.87 -20.89
N THR A 100 14.81 -31.94 -20.14
CA THR A 100 13.47 -32.18 -19.55
C THR A 100 13.17 -31.27 -18.35
N LEU A 101 14.20 -30.63 -17.78
CA LEU A 101 14.04 -29.73 -16.64
C LEU A 101 13.24 -28.49 -17.02
N LYS A 102 12.32 -28.14 -16.11
CA LYS A 102 11.53 -26.90 -16.18
C LYS A 102 11.78 -25.99 -14.98
N LYS A 103 12.32 -26.53 -13.89
CA LYS A 103 12.55 -25.78 -12.65
C LYS A 103 13.82 -26.22 -11.96
N ILE A 104 14.53 -25.25 -11.40
CA ILE A 104 15.64 -25.43 -10.46
C ILE A 104 15.30 -24.55 -9.25
N ASN A 105 14.94 -25.19 -8.13
CA ASN A 105 14.37 -24.49 -6.99
C ASN A 105 15.45 -23.85 -6.10
N ARG A 106 14.99 -23.02 -5.18
CA ARG A 106 15.83 -22.24 -4.25
C ARG A 106 16.84 -23.13 -3.53
N TYR A 107 18.06 -22.61 -3.35
CA TYR A 107 19.18 -23.26 -2.67
C TYR A 107 19.64 -24.59 -3.29
N ALA A 108 19.16 -24.97 -4.48
CA ALA A 108 19.43 -26.30 -5.08
C ALA A 108 20.93 -26.63 -5.14
N PHE A 109 21.78 -25.65 -5.42
CA PHE A 109 23.23 -25.76 -5.50
C PHE A 109 23.95 -24.75 -4.60
N TYR A 110 23.28 -24.28 -3.55
CA TYR A 110 23.88 -23.30 -2.63
C TYR A 110 25.18 -23.83 -2.04
N ASN A 111 26.25 -23.01 -2.12
CA ASN A 111 27.58 -23.33 -1.58
C ASN A 111 28.21 -24.63 -2.18
N CYS A 112 27.95 -24.89 -3.48
CA CYS A 112 28.62 -25.94 -4.23
C CYS A 112 30.02 -25.44 -4.68
N THR A 113 30.96 -25.40 -3.73
CA THR A 113 32.25 -24.72 -3.87
C THR A 113 33.23 -25.35 -4.86
N ALA A 114 33.03 -26.62 -5.26
CA ALA A 114 33.85 -27.29 -6.29
C ALA A 114 33.32 -27.11 -7.71
N LEU A 115 32.04 -26.66 -7.89
CA LEU A 115 31.39 -26.52 -9.18
C LEU A 115 32.09 -25.45 -10.03
N THR A 116 32.49 -25.80 -11.25
CA THR A 116 33.28 -24.92 -12.13
C THR A 116 32.47 -24.35 -13.29
N LYS A 117 31.43 -25.07 -13.73
CA LYS A 117 30.59 -24.70 -14.86
C LYS A 117 29.11 -24.91 -14.55
N ILE A 118 28.29 -23.95 -14.95
CA ILE A 118 26.83 -24.02 -14.92
C ILE A 118 26.31 -23.87 -16.35
N THR A 119 25.49 -24.82 -16.79
CA THR A 119 24.74 -24.71 -18.06
C THR A 119 23.27 -24.95 -17.75
N ILE A 120 22.45 -23.92 -17.92
CA ILE A 120 21.00 -23.98 -17.69
C ILE A 120 20.33 -24.48 -18.97
N PRO A 121 19.58 -25.59 -18.92
CA PRO A 121 18.95 -26.15 -20.11
C PRO A 121 17.76 -25.34 -20.61
N ASP A 122 17.44 -25.48 -21.89
CA ASP A 122 16.26 -24.88 -22.48
C ASP A 122 14.98 -25.38 -21.81
N GLY A 123 14.06 -24.44 -21.58
CA GLY A 123 12.79 -24.71 -20.89
C GLY A 123 12.79 -24.43 -19.39
N VAL A 124 13.94 -24.09 -18.78
CA VAL A 124 14.00 -23.42 -17.47
C VAL A 124 13.85 -21.93 -17.73
N THR A 125 12.75 -21.34 -17.22
CA THR A 125 12.45 -19.90 -17.43
C THR A 125 12.85 -19.03 -16.24
N TYR A 126 13.03 -19.62 -15.08
CA TYR A 126 13.31 -18.93 -13.82
C TYR A 126 14.47 -19.57 -13.06
N ILE A 127 15.46 -18.79 -12.68
CA ILE A 127 16.51 -19.18 -11.71
C ILE A 127 16.07 -18.72 -10.33
N ASP A 128 15.79 -19.66 -9.43
CA ASP A 128 15.20 -19.37 -8.12
C ASP A 128 16.21 -18.76 -7.14
N GLU A 129 15.72 -18.35 -5.98
CA GLU A 129 16.47 -17.64 -4.95
C GLU A 129 17.63 -18.48 -4.41
N TYR A 130 18.84 -17.89 -4.31
CA TYR A 130 20.08 -18.51 -3.85
C TYR A 130 20.48 -19.81 -4.57
N THR A 131 19.95 -20.11 -5.72
CA THR A 131 20.13 -21.40 -6.41
C THR A 131 21.60 -21.79 -6.54
N PHE A 132 22.47 -20.88 -6.98
CA PHE A 132 23.90 -21.10 -7.15
C PHE A 132 24.76 -20.17 -6.29
N ALA A 133 24.19 -19.61 -5.22
CA ALA A 133 24.94 -18.69 -4.39
C ALA A 133 26.15 -19.38 -3.72
N ASN A 134 27.27 -18.68 -3.65
CA ASN A 134 28.56 -19.14 -3.12
C ASN A 134 29.16 -20.36 -3.87
N CYS A 135 28.84 -20.54 -5.15
CA CYS A 135 29.57 -21.47 -6.02
C CYS A 135 30.90 -20.82 -6.42
N THR A 136 31.86 -20.75 -5.50
CA THR A 136 33.05 -19.90 -5.61
C THR A 136 34.00 -20.24 -6.75
N LYS A 137 33.97 -21.48 -7.28
CA LYS A 137 34.80 -21.90 -8.41
C LYS A 137 34.11 -21.81 -9.77
N VAL A 138 32.84 -21.42 -9.82
CA VAL A 138 32.14 -21.23 -11.10
C VAL A 138 32.82 -20.11 -11.89
N SER A 139 33.44 -20.49 -13.02
CA SER A 139 34.09 -19.58 -13.97
C SER A 139 33.32 -19.45 -15.27
N GLU A 140 32.43 -20.40 -15.58
CA GLU A 140 31.63 -20.44 -16.82
C GLU A 140 30.14 -20.58 -16.47
N LEU A 141 29.33 -19.60 -16.93
CA LEU A 141 27.88 -19.57 -16.77
C LEU A 141 27.21 -19.44 -18.15
N ASN A 142 26.47 -20.47 -18.53
CA ASN A 142 25.70 -20.51 -19.77
C ASN A 142 24.21 -20.47 -19.44
N LEU A 143 23.58 -19.32 -19.64
CA LEU A 143 22.14 -19.10 -19.47
C LEU A 143 21.41 -19.39 -20.79
N SER A 144 20.31 -20.14 -20.71
CA SER A 144 19.44 -20.41 -21.85
C SER A 144 18.63 -19.17 -22.25
N SER A 145 18.30 -19.04 -23.52
CA SER A 145 17.41 -17.98 -24.04
C SER A 145 15.97 -18.06 -23.52
N SER A 146 15.60 -19.18 -22.89
CA SER A 146 14.29 -19.36 -22.28
C SER A 146 14.13 -18.65 -20.92
N ILE A 147 15.22 -18.13 -20.35
CA ILE A 147 15.18 -17.47 -19.03
C ILE A 147 14.54 -16.09 -19.18
N ASP A 148 13.47 -15.84 -18.42
CA ASP A 148 12.80 -14.55 -18.28
C ASP A 148 13.20 -13.81 -17.00
N THR A 149 13.62 -14.56 -15.96
CA THR A 149 13.86 -14.00 -14.63
C THR A 149 15.05 -14.65 -13.94
N ILE A 150 15.94 -13.81 -13.35
CA ILE A 150 17.03 -14.24 -12.45
C ILE A 150 16.66 -13.82 -11.02
N GLY A 151 16.49 -14.81 -10.13
CA GLY A 151 16.00 -14.65 -8.77
C GLY A 151 16.99 -14.01 -7.81
N ARG A 152 16.51 -13.74 -6.58
CA ARG A 152 17.29 -13.08 -5.53
C ARG A 152 18.54 -13.88 -5.20
N TYR A 153 19.70 -13.21 -5.18
CA TYR A 153 20.97 -13.83 -4.79
C TYR A 153 21.34 -15.10 -5.58
N ALA A 154 20.76 -15.29 -6.78
CA ALA A 154 20.89 -16.56 -7.50
C ALA A 154 22.34 -16.97 -7.76
N PHE A 155 23.24 -16.04 -8.01
CA PHE A 155 24.69 -16.24 -8.25
C PHE A 155 25.55 -15.42 -7.29
N LYS A 156 25.00 -14.98 -6.14
CA LYS A 156 25.76 -14.22 -5.15
C LYS A 156 27.04 -14.97 -4.75
N GLY A 157 28.18 -14.28 -4.71
CA GLY A 157 29.44 -14.85 -4.26
C GLY A 157 30.06 -15.89 -5.20
N CYS A 158 29.68 -15.92 -6.49
CA CYS A 158 30.37 -16.69 -7.52
C CYS A 158 31.69 -15.98 -7.88
N THR A 159 32.67 -16.04 -6.98
CA THR A 159 33.88 -15.21 -7.01
C THR A 159 34.82 -15.51 -8.18
N SER A 160 34.74 -16.69 -8.81
CA SER A 160 35.54 -17.01 -10.01
C SER A 160 34.87 -16.64 -11.34
N LEU A 161 33.64 -16.12 -11.31
CA LEU A 161 32.91 -15.74 -12.53
C LEU A 161 33.51 -14.46 -13.12
N HIS A 162 33.99 -14.52 -14.38
CA HIS A 162 34.67 -13.39 -15.02
C HIS A 162 33.76 -12.59 -15.94
N MET A 163 32.80 -13.24 -16.57
CA MET A 163 31.90 -12.64 -17.56
C MET A 163 30.52 -13.28 -17.48
N VAL A 164 29.50 -12.48 -17.69
CA VAL A 164 28.11 -12.96 -17.83
C VAL A 164 27.48 -12.40 -19.10
N ALA A 165 26.91 -13.30 -19.89
CA ALA A 165 26.03 -13.00 -21.00
C ALA A 165 24.58 -13.18 -20.56
N ILE A 166 23.82 -12.09 -20.42
CA ILE A 166 22.40 -12.10 -20.09
C ILE A 166 21.61 -12.25 -21.39
N PRO A 167 20.83 -13.33 -21.56
CA PRO A 167 20.12 -13.59 -22.80
C PRO A 167 18.96 -12.62 -23.05
N GLU A 168 18.52 -12.52 -24.30
CA GLU A 168 17.48 -11.59 -24.74
C GLU A 168 16.14 -11.75 -23.99
N GLY A 169 15.77 -12.97 -23.55
CA GLY A 169 14.51 -13.23 -22.87
C GLY A 169 14.39 -12.64 -21.45
N VAL A 170 15.50 -12.20 -20.84
CA VAL A 170 15.49 -11.76 -19.44
C VAL A 170 14.83 -10.39 -19.30
N GLU A 171 13.72 -10.35 -18.57
CA GLU A 171 12.96 -9.13 -18.24
C GLU A 171 13.35 -8.54 -16.88
N LYS A 172 13.68 -9.40 -15.90
CA LYS A 172 13.91 -8.98 -14.50
C LYS A 172 15.10 -9.69 -13.88
N ILE A 173 15.93 -8.92 -13.17
CA ILE A 173 17.01 -9.45 -12.34
C ILE A 173 16.80 -8.96 -10.92
N PHE A 174 16.56 -9.91 -10.01
CA PHE A 174 16.19 -9.62 -8.64
C PHE A 174 17.39 -9.26 -7.76
N PHE A 175 17.09 -8.81 -6.55
CA PHE A 175 18.00 -8.24 -5.57
C PHE A 175 19.25 -9.11 -5.37
N GLY A 176 20.42 -8.49 -5.51
CA GLY A 176 21.73 -9.10 -5.25
C GLY A 176 22.08 -10.31 -6.11
N ALA A 177 21.45 -10.50 -7.29
CA ALA A 177 21.59 -11.72 -8.09
C ALA A 177 23.04 -12.09 -8.39
N PHE A 178 23.93 -11.10 -8.59
CA PHE A 178 25.38 -11.27 -8.81
C PHE A 178 26.21 -10.55 -7.74
N GLU A 179 25.63 -10.25 -6.58
CA GLU A 179 26.32 -9.55 -5.49
C GLU A 179 27.60 -10.28 -5.08
N ASN A 180 28.70 -9.54 -4.91
CA ASN A 180 30.03 -10.07 -4.52
C ASN A 180 30.62 -11.10 -5.50
N CYS A 181 30.29 -11.04 -6.79
CA CYS A 181 31.03 -11.74 -7.84
C CYS A 181 32.33 -10.95 -8.13
N THR A 182 33.32 -11.08 -7.24
CA THR A 182 34.47 -10.16 -7.18
C THR A 182 35.35 -10.15 -8.44
N ASN A 183 35.44 -11.26 -9.19
CA ASN A 183 36.20 -11.33 -10.44
C ASN A 183 35.37 -11.01 -11.70
N LEU A 184 34.06 -10.74 -11.53
CA LEU A 184 33.19 -10.38 -12.66
C LEU A 184 33.65 -9.04 -13.25
N SER A 185 34.23 -9.09 -14.46
CA SER A 185 34.83 -7.94 -15.15
C SER A 185 33.92 -7.34 -16.24
N ALA A 186 33.01 -8.16 -16.79
CA ALA A 186 32.12 -7.73 -17.87
C ALA A 186 30.71 -8.37 -17.76
N VAL A 187 29.68 -7.59 -18.08
CA VAL A 187 28.29 -8.06 -18.23
C VAL A 187 27.76 -7.56 -19.57
N PHE A 188 27.22 -8.47 -20.37
CA PHE A 188 26.63 -8.18 -21.67
C PHE A 188 25.13 -8.52 -21.64
N PHE A 189 24.28 -7.55 -21.94
CA PHE A 189 22.86 -7.76 -22.16
C PHE A 189 22.60 -7.91 -23.65
N TYR A 190 21.99 -9.04 -24.05
CA TYR A 190 21.56 -9.26 -25.42
C TYR A 190 20.06 -8.93 -25.55
N GLY A 191 19.73 -8.01 -26.47
CA GLY A 191 18.36 -7.57 -26.70
C GLY A 191 17.90 -6.40 -25.81
N GLU A 192 16.64 -6.03 -26.00
CA GLU A 192 15.98 -4.86 -25.40
C GLU A 192 14.72 -5.30 -24.60
N THR A 193 14.82 -6.39 -23.83
CA THR A 193 13.70 -6.94 -23.03
C THR A 193 13.83 -6.66 -21.55
N LEU A 194 15.05 -6.43 -21.05
CA LEU A 194 15.28 -6.14 -19.65
C LEU A 194 14.60 -4.82 -19.24
N ILE A 195 13.62 -4.89 -18.36
CA ILE A 195 12.86 -3.73 -17.87
C ILE A 195 13.22 -3.35 -16.44
N GLN A 196 13.70 -4.32 -15.63
CA GLN A 196 13.91 -4.10 -14.19
C GLN A 196 15.17 -4.75 -13.64
N LEU A 197 15.99 -3.95 -12.94
CA LEU A 197 17.05 -4.39 -12.04
C LEU A 197 16.67 -4.01 -10.61
N TYR A 198 16.56 -5.00 -9.73
CA TYR A 198 16.38 -4.74 -8.31
C TYR A 198 17.70 -4.28 -7.65
N GLY A 199 17.65 -3.92 -6.36
CA GLY A 199 18.83 -3.39 -5.69
C GLY A 199 19.99 -4.38 -5.60
N ASN A 200 21.21 -3.86 -5.45
CA ASN A 200 22.45 -4.61 -5.19
C ASN A 200 22.85 -5.65 -6.24
N VAL A 201 22.28 -5.63 -7.45
CA VAL A 201 22.50 -6.71 -8.44
C VAL A 201 23.98 -6.98 -8.67
N PHE A 202 24.82 -5.95 -8.84
CA PHE A 202 26.27 -6.07 -9.05
C PHE A 202 27.08 -5.43 -7.92
N ASN A 203 26.46 -5.17 -6.77
CA ASN A 203 27.14 -4.60 -5.62
C ASN A 203 28.30 -5.50 -5.19
N GLY A 204 29.47 -4.94 -4.97
CA GLY A 204 30.69 -5.66 -4.58
C GLY A 204 31.34 -6.48 -5.71
N CYS A 205 30.94 -6.29 -6.99
CA CYS A 205 31.67 -6.82 -8.15
C CYS A 205 32.90 -5.96 -8.42
N THR A 206 33.93 -6.12 -7.61
CA THR A 206 35.11 -5.22 -7.55
C THR A 206 35.99 -5.22 -8.79
N SER A 207 35.75 -6.10 -9.74
CA SER A 207 36.43 -6.13 -11.04
C SER A 207 35.55 -5.58 -12.20
N LEU A 208 34.26 -5.28 -11.98
CA LEU A 208 33.33 -4.94 -13.04
C LEU A 208 33.59 -3.54 -13.61
N ASN A 209 34.20 -3.51 -14.78
CA ASN A 209 34.56 -2.29 -15.50
C ASN A 209 33.82 -2.11 -16.82
N SER A 210 33.19 -3.17 -17.35
CA SER A 210 32.46 -3.16 -18.62
C SER A 210 31.04 -3.68 -18.44
N ILE A 211 30.04 -2.83 -18.71
CA ILE A 211 28.62 -3.19 -18.68
C ILE A 211 27.85 -2.29 -19.64
N ASN A 212 27.04 -2.89 -20.50
CA ASN A 212 26.14 -2.18 -21.40
C ASN A 212 24.70 -2.37 -20.94
N PHE A 213 24.03 -1.34 -20.48
CA PHE A 213 22.62 -1.41 -20.10
C PHE A 213 21.72 -1.18 -21.32
N PRO A 214 20.70 -2.04 -21.55
CA PRO A 214 19.77 -1.86 -22.67
C PRO A 214 18.83 -0.66 -22.44
N ASN A 215 18.35 -0.02 -23.52
CA ASN A 215 17.43 1.11 -23.42
C ASN A 215 16.01 0.72 -22.94
N SER A 216 15.70 -0.57 -22.93
CA SER A 216 14.47 -1.08 -22.31
C SER A 216 14.47 -0.95 -20.79
N LEU A 217 15.64 -0.89 -20.15
CA LEU A 217 15.78 -0.78 -18.69
C LEU A 217 15.35 0.60 -18.21
N TYR A 218 14.33 0.64 -17.32
CA TYR A 218 13.84 1.88 -16.73
C TYR A 218 13.42 1.77 -15.26
N MET A 219 13.28 0.58 -14.69
CA MET A 219 13.06 0.36 -13.27
C MET A 219 14.35 -0.16 -12.62
N VAL A 220 14.96 0.67 -11.80
CA VAL A 220 16.27 0.35 -11.20
C VAL A 220 16.24 0.60 -9.71
N GLY A 221 16.65 -0.41 -8.95
CA GLY A 221 16.76 -0.36 -7.49
C GLY A 221 18.04 0.34 -7.01
N ARG A 222 18.22 0.38 -5.69
CA ARG A 222 19.37 1.01 -5.03
C ARG A 222 20.64 0.17 -5.20
N LYS A 223 21.80 0.83 -5.30
CA LYS A 223 23.15 0.21 -5.23
C LYS A 223 23.38 -0.89 -6.27
N VAL A 224 22.81 -0.75 -7.47
CA VAL A 224 22.95 -1.80 -8.51
C VAL A 224 24.40 -2.00 -8.92
N VAL A 225 25.20 -0.94 -9.01
CA VAL A 225 26.60 -0.95 -9.46
C VAL A 225 27.59 -0.40 -8.43
N ASP A 226 27.16 -0.21 -7.21
CA ASP A 226 28.02 0.36 -6.15
C ASP A 226 29.21 -0.56 -5.87
N GLY A 227 30.38 0.06 -5.61
CA GLY A 227 31.63 -0.66 -5.37
C GLY A 227 32.26 -1.28 -6.61
N THR A 228 31.78 -0.96 -7.82
CA THR A 228 32.37 -1.39 -9.09
C THR A 228 33.29 -0.34 -9.67
N PRO A 229 34.37 -0.71 -10.40
CA PRO A 229 35.17 0.22 -11.19
C PRO A 229 34.33 0.99 -12.22
N TRP A 230 33.33 0.36 -12.82
CA TRP A 230 32.41 1.03 -13.73
C TRP A 230 31.74 2.24 -13.07
N TRP A 231 31.23 2.07 -11.84
CA TRP A 231 30.62 3.16 -11.05
C TRP A 231 31.65 4.26 -10.71
N ASN A 232 32.82 3.86 -10.25
CA ASN A 232 33.87 4.82 -9.85
C ASN A 232 34.31 5.71 -11.00
N ASN A 233 34.30 5.20 -12.23
CA ASN A 233 34.67 5.91 -13.47
C ASN A 233 33.57 6.83 -14.02
N GLN A 234 32.34 6.82 -13.47
CA GLN A 234 31.33 7.80 -13.86
C GLN A 234 31.70 9.19 -13.36
N ALA A 235 31.44 10.21 -14.19
CA ALA A 235 31.59 11.61 -13.77
C ALA A 235 30.53 11.96 -12.70
N ASP A 236 30.82 12.99 -11.91
CA ASP A 236 29.83 13.58 -11.01
C ASP A 236 28.65 14.15 -11.79
N GLY A 237 27.47 14.12 -11.17
CA GLY A 237 26.20 14.48 -11.78
C GLY A 237 25.25 13.31 -11.93
N LEU A 238 24.20 13.49 -12.74
CA LEU A 238 23.16 12.48 -12.92
C LEU A 238 23.62 11.35 -13.84
N VAL A 239 23.75 10.15 -13.27
CA VAL A 239 24.12 8.91 -13.97
C VAL A 239 22.86 8.19 -14.46
N TYR A 240 22.96 7.56 -15.64
CA TYR A 240 21.86 6.80 -16.26
C TYR A 240 22.25 5.32 -16.44
N LEU A 241 21.28 4.43 -16.23
CA LEU A 241 21.35 3.02 -16.61
C LEU A 241 20.21 2.74 -17.61
N GLY A 242 20.55 2.57 -18.89
CA GLY A 242 19.52 2.49 -19.95
C GLY A 242 18.66 3.75 -20.01
N SER A 243 17.34 3.60 -19.93
CA SER A 243 16.36 4.70 -19.88
C SER A 243 15.98 5.13 -18.44
N ALA A 244 16.69 4.66 -17.42
CA ALA A 244 16.50 5.11 -16.04
C ALA A 244 17.48 6.23 -15.68
N ALA A 245 16.99 7.32 -15.11
CA ALA A 245 17.79 8.24 -14.31
C ALA A 245 18.14 7.50 -12.99
N TYR A 246 19.42 7.10 -12.84
CA TYR A 246 19.81 6.13 -11.81
C TYR A 246 20.09 6.78 -10.46
N THR A 247 21.09 7.66 -10.41
CA THR A 247 21.44 8.36 -9.17
C THR A 247 22.30 9.58 -9.47
N TYR A 248 22.23 10.59 -8.62
CA TYR A 248 23.15 11.74 -8.68
C TYR A 248 24.42 11.41 -7.91
N LYS A 249 25.55 11.43 -8.63
CA LYS A 249 26.87 11.13 -8.07
C LYS A 249 27.57 12.43 -7.63
N GLY A 250 28.24 12.41 -6.49
CA GLY A 250 28.93 13.57 -5.92
C GLY A 250 28.00 14.51 -5.14
N GLU A 251 28.54 15.63 -4.67
CA GLU A 251 27.75 16.65 -3.98
C GLU A 251 26.90 17.44 -4.98
N MET A 252 25.64 17.69 -4.62
CA MET A 252 24.76 18.55 -5.42
C MET A 252 24.84 20.00 -4.92
N PRO A 253 25.30 20.94 -5.75
CA PRO A 253 25.35 22.36 -5.37
C PRO A 253 23.94 22.92 -5.08
N ASP A 254 23.86 23.86 -4.14
CA ASP A 254 22.61 24.55 -3.84
C ASP A 254 22.05 25.28 -5.07
N GLY A 255 20.74 25.14 -5.27
CA GLY A 255 20.04 25.77 -6.37
C GLY A 255 20.14 25.02 -7.71
N THR A 256 20.61 23.77 -7.69
CA THR A 256 20.75 22.92 -8.89
C THR A 256 19.38 22.70 -9.56
N ASN A 257 19.38 22.90 -10.89
CA ASN A 257 18.24 22.58 -11.72
C ASN A 257 18.59 21.41 -12.63
N ILE A 258 17.81 20.36 -12.61
CA ILE A 258 18.02 19.15 -13.42
C ILE A 258 16.98 19.10 -14.55
N THR A 259 17.42 18.81 -15.76
CA THR A 259 16.55 18.42 -16.87
C THR A 259 16.88 16.99 -17.24
N LEU A 260 15.91 16.07 -17.05
CA LEU A 260 16.11 14.68 -17.44
C LEU A 260 16.22 14.56 -18.97
N LYS A 261 17.07 13.63 -19.43
CA LYS A 261 17.27 13.36 -20.86
C LYS A 261 15.94 12.98 -21.52
N SER A 262 15.73 13.44 -22.75
CA SER A 262 14.65 12.93 -23.60
C SER A 262 14.77 11.41 -23.73
N GLY A 263 13.64 10.68 -23.67
CA GLY A 263 13.62 9.21 -23.67
C GLY A 263 13.79 8.56 -22.29
N THR A 264 14.02 9.34 -21.20
CA THR A 264 13.98 8.80 -19.84
C THR A 264 12.59 8.24 -19.56
N LYS A 265 12.50 6.96 -19.13
CA LYS A 265 11.25 6.25 -18.83
C LYS A 265 11.04 6.06 -17.33
N GLY A 266 12.11 6.02 -16.52
CA GLY A 266 12.04 5.84 -15.08
C GLY A 266 12.99 6.74 -14.30
N ILE A 267 12.58 7.11 -13.08
CA ILE A 267 13.48 7.62 -12.04
C ILE A 267 13.70 6.48 -11.07
N ALA A 268 14.94 6.06 -10.92
CA ALA A 268 15.31 4.90 -10.11
C ALA A 268 15.07 5.14 -8.60
N ALA A 269 15.01 4.07 -7.85
CA ALA A 269 14.92 4.16 -6.40
C ALA A 269 16.14 4.90 -5.85
N TYR A 270 15.89 5.83 -4.91
CA TYR A 270 16.93 6.66 -4.26
C TYR A 270 17.72 7.57 -5.22
N CYS A 271 17.20 7.87 -6.42
CA CYS A 271 17.91 8.63 -7.45
C CYS A 271 18.46 9.98 -6.97
N PHE A 272 17.65 10.71 -6.20
CA PHE A 272 17.98 12.02 -5.64
C PHE A 272 17.93 12.02 -4.10
N GLU A 273 18.07 10.84 -3.44
CA GLU A 273 18.07 10.73 -1.97
C GLU A 273 19.02 11.76 -1.36
N GLY A 274 18.52 12.59 -0.44
CA GLY A 274 19.31 13.59 0.27
C GLY A 274 19.86 14.72 -0.59
N CYS A 275 19.43 14.89 -1.82
CA CYS A 275 19.85 15.98 -2.70
C CYS A 275 19.22 17.32 -2.26
N THR A 276 19.69 17.86 -1.13
CA THR A 276 19.15 19.10 -0.53
C THR A 276 19.35 20.33 -1.41
N GLY A 277 20.39 20.33 -2.27
CA GLY A 277 20.65 21.39 -3.25
C GLY A 277 19.71 21.39 -4.47
N LEU A 278 18.89 20.35 -4.66
CA LEU A 278 17.99 20.23 -5.80
C LEU A 278 16.86 21.27 -5.74
N LYS A 279 16.86 22.23 -6.66
CA LYS A 279 15.86 23.29 -6.72
C LYS A 279 14.68 22.95 -7.61
N SER A 280 14.92 22.33 -8.76
CA SER A 280 13.88 21.92 -9.71
C SER A 280 14.30 20.74 -10.57
N VAL A 281 13.32 19.95 -10.99
CA VAL A 281 13.50 18.86 -11.97
C VAL A 281 12.49 19.01 -13.10
N THR A 282 12.97 19.04 -14.34
CA THR A 282 12.14 18.97 -15.54
C THR A 282 12.02 17.54 -16.02
N LEU A 283 10.80 17.01 -16.03
CA LEU A 283 10.48 15.63 -16.37
C LEU A 283 9.99 15.52 -17.82
N PRO A 284 10.51 14.58 -18.63
CA PRO A 284 10.05 14.40 -20.01
C PRO A 284 8.72 13.62 -20.07
N ASN A 285 7.97 13.82 -21.14
CA ASN A 285 6.70 13.11 -21.38
C ASN A 285 6.86 11.61 -21.73
N THR A 286 8.10 11.10 -21.73
CA THR A 286 8.41 9.67 -21.86
C THR A 286 8.50 8.97 -20.50
N LEU A 287 8.49 9.73 -19.39
CA LEU A 287 8.59 9.18 -18.04
C LEU A 287 7.31 8.41 -17.69
N THR A 288 7.45 7.16 -17.21
CA THR A 288 6.33 6.28 -16.87
C THR A 288 6.26 5.91 -15.39
N VAL A 289 7.41 5.94 -14.70
CA VAL A 289 7.49 5.55 -13.29
C VAL A 289 8.47 6.43 -12.50
N ILE A 290 8.10 6.73 -11.26
CA ILE A 290 8.97 7.28 -10.22
C ILE A 290 9.06 6.20 -9.14
N CYS A 291 10.27 5.64 -8.94
CA CYS A 291 10.47 4.52 -8.01
C CYS A 291 10.52 4.99 -6.54
N GLU A 292 10.62 4.02 -5.63
CA GLU A 292 10.69 4.19 -4.18
C GLU A 292 11.82 5.16 -3.77
N ASP A 293 11.55 6.04 -2.79
CA ASP A 293 12.53 6.99 -2.22
C ASP A 293 13.24 7.89 -3.25
N ALA A 294 12.71 8.04 -4.46
CA ALA A 294 13.40 8.70 -5.57
C ALA A 294 13.81 10.15 -5.27
N PHE A 295 13.07 10.87 -4.44
CA PHE A 295 13.34 12.25 -3.99
C PHE A 295 13.38 12.38 -2.47
N GLU A 296 13.62 11.27 -1.73
CA GLU A 296 13.71 11.31 -0.27
C GLU A 296 14.63 12.44 0.21
N GLY A 297 14.14 13.30 1.12
CA GLY A 297 14.93 14.36 1.72
C GLY A 297 15.38 15.48 0.78
N CYS A 298 14.76 15.63 -0.40
CA CYS A 298 15.04 16.75 -1.31
C CYS A 298 14.47 18.07 -0.78
N THR A 299 15.03 18.60 0.30
CA THR A 299 14.51 19.77 1.03
C THR A 299 14.57 21.07 0.22
N GLY A 300 15.44 21.15 -0.79
CA GLY A 300 15.56 22.28 -1.71
C GLY A 300 14.45 22.36 -2.76
N LEU A 301 13.80 21.22 -3.09
CA LEU A 301 12.79 21.11 -4.14
C LEU A 301 11.53 21.88 -3.77
N LYS A 302 11.19 22.94 -4.55
CA LYS A 302 10.05 23.81 -4.24
C LYS A 302 8.76 23.40 -4.94
N SER A 303 8.86 22.86 -6.14
CA SER A 303 7.72 22.38 -6.90
C SER A 303 8.13 21.32 -7.91
N ILE A 304 7.19 20.45 -8.25
CA ILE A 304 7.38 19.46 -9.31
C ILE A 304 6.08 19.27 -10.10
N THR A 305 6.19 19.20 -11.43
CA THR A 305 5.09 18.83 -12.33
C THR A 305 5.36 17.45 -12.89
N ILE A 306 4.51 16.50 -12.51
CA ILE A 306 4.62 15.10 -12.96
C ILE A 306 3.77 14.93 -14.23
N PRO A 307 4.37 14.51 -15.36
CA PRO A 307 3.65 14.40 -16.63
C PRO A 307 2.62 13.27 -16.62
N ASN A 308 1.57 13.40 -17.44
CA ASN A 308 0.48 12.42 -17.53
C ASN A 308 0.91 11.04 -18.08
N SER A 309 2.10 10.92 -18.59
CA SER A 309 2.72 9.62 -18.96
C SER A 309 3.12 8.77 -17.76
N VAL A 310 3.30 9.38 -16.57
CA VAL A 310 3.62 8.65 -15.33
C VAL A 310 2.35 7.95 -14.83
N THR A 311 2.40 6.64 -14.77
CA THR A 311 1.30 5.79 -14.30
C THR A 311 1.51 5.29 -12.87
N GLU A 312 2.75 5.30 -12.38
CA GLU A 312 3.12 4.83 -11.05
C GLU A 312 4.10 5.79 -10.36
N ILE A 313 3.78 6.13 -9.12
CA ILE A 313 4.66 6.75 -8.14
C ILE A 313 4.71 5.77 -6.98
N TRP A 314 5.90 5.24 -6.68
CA TRP A 314 6.06 4.25 -5.63
C TRP A 314 6.11 4.91 -4.25
N GLY A 315 5.93 4.09 -3.20
CA GLY A 315 5.95 4.58 -1.83
C GLY A 315 7.22 5.37 -1.50
N TYR A 316 7.12 6.26 -0.53
CA TYR A 316 8.22 7.12 -0.05
C TYR A 316 8.83 8.07 -1.10
N ALA A 317 8.32 8.14 -2.33
CA ALA A 317 8.96 8.83 -3.46
C ALA A 317 9.35 10.29 -3.17
N PHE A 318 8.60 11.00 -2.34
CA PHE A 318 8.84 12.39 -1.93
C PHE A 318 8.86 12.56 -0.40
N ILE A 319 9.17 11.49 0.35
CA ILE A 319 9.27 11.57 1.81
C ILE A 319 10.28 12.63 2.22
N ASP A 320 9.94 13.42 3.24
CA ASP A 320 10.78 14.49 3.80
C ASP A 320 11.23 15.58 2.79
N CYS A 321 10.51 15.74 1.68
CA CYS A 321 10.66 16.91 0.81
C CYS A 321 10.10 18.17 1.50
N SER A 322 10.67 18.56 2.63
CA SER A 322 10.13 19.60 3.51
C SER A 322 10.02 20.98 2.85
N GLY A 323 10.76 21.24 1.78
CA GLY A 323 10.69 22.47 1.00
C GLY A 323 9.61 22.49 -0.10
N LEU A 324 8.96 21.34 -0.38
CA LEU A 324 7.97 21.20 -1.46
C LEU A 324 6.69 21.95 -1.10
N THR A 325 6.36 22.99 -1.87
CA THR A 325 5.18 23.84 -1.64
C THR A 325 4.01 23.46 -2.52
N SER A 326 4.27 22.83 -3.67
CA SER A 326 3.25 22.41 -4.63
C SER A 326 3.69 21.21 -5.47
N VAL A 327 2.73 20.35 -5.80
CA VAL A 327 2.93 19.22 -6.71
C VAL A 327 1.75 19.15 -7.67
N THR A 328 2.05 18.92 -8.96
CA THR A 328 1.03 18.60 -9.96
C THR A 328 1.09 17.11 -10.23
N LEU A 329 0.01 16.39 -9.88
CA LEU A 329 -0.12 14.95 -10.06
C LEU A 329 -0.68 14.59 -11.45
N PRO A 330 -0.25 13.47 -12.05
CA PRO A 330 -0.74 13.02 -13.34
C PRO A 330 -2.15 12.45 -13.27
N ASN A 331 -2.97 12.69 -14.30
CA ASN A 331 -4.35 12.16 -14.39
C ASN A 331 -4.43 10.64 -14.64
N SER A 332 -3.30 9.97 -14.78
CA SER A 332 -3.16 8.51 -14.93
C SER A 332 -3.05 7.77 -13.60
N LEU A 333 -2.67 8.47 -12.51
CA LEU A 333 -2.37 7.89 -11.21
C LEU A 333 -3.61 7.24 -10.58
N LYS A 334 -3.49 5.99 -10.10
CA LYS A 334 -4.59 5.25 -9.46
C LYS A 334 -4.53 5.27 -7.94
N THR A 335 -3.33 5.36 -7.38
CA THR A 335 -3.10 5.31 -5.94
C THR A 335 -2.02 6.33 -5.57
N ILE A 336 -2.24 7.09 -4.50
CA ILE A 336 -1.16 7.78 -3.79
C ILE A 336 -0.67 6.76 -2.76
N ARG A 337 0.52 6.19 -3.00
CA ARG A 337 1.06 5.07 -2.23
C ARG A 337 1.53 5.51 -0.85
N ASP A 338 1.87 4.52 -0.05
CA ASP A 338 2.36 4.68 1.31
C ASP A 338 3.51 5.69 1.40
N HIS A 339 3.45 6.56 2.40
CA HIS A 339 4.46 7.57 2.73
C HIS A 339 4.89 8.51 1.57
N THR A 340 4.15 8.56 0.46
CA THR A 340 4.57 9.28 -0.77
C THR A 340 4.94 10.74 -0.49
N PHE A 341 4.18 11.46 0.33
CA PHE A 341 4.42 12.87 0.70
C PHE A 341 4.58 13.07 2.22
N GLU A 342 4.91 12.01 2.96
CA GLU A 342 5.17 12.16 4.41
C GLU A 342 6.29 13.17 4.63
N GLY A 343 6.14 14.05 5.63
CA GLY A 343 7.14 15.06 5.97
C GLY A 343 7.25 16.23 4.98
N CYS A 344 6.39 16.32 3.96
CA CYS A 344 6.32 17.49 3.06
C CYS A 344 5.71 18.69 3.80
N SER A 345 6.39 19.18 4.82
CA SER A 345 5.85 20.15 5.79
C SER A 345 5.50 21.52 5.22
N SER A 346 6.05 21.90 4.06
CA SER A 346 5.70 23.16 3.35
C SER A 346 4.56 23.01 2.34
N LEU A 347 4.03 21.79 2.13
CA LEU A 347 3.01 21.50 1.12
C LEU A 347 1.67 22.10 1.51
N LYS A 348 1.19 23.09 0.73
CA LYS A 348 -0.01 23.87 1.08
C LYS A 348 -1.30 23.27 0.57
N SER A 349 -1.25 22.68 -0.61
CA SER A 349 -2.40 22.04 -1.26
C SER A 349 -1.93 21.04 -2.33
N VAL A 350 -2.73 20.01 -2.56
CA VAL A 350 -2.55 19.06 -3.67
C VAL A 350 -3.88 18.83 -4.33
N ASN A 351 -3.93 19.04 -5.65
CA ASN A 351 -5.09 18.63 -6.43
C ASN A 351 -4.98 17.13 -6.75
N VAL A 352 -5.71 16.30 -6.01
CA VAL A 352 -5.77 14.86 -6.23
C VAL A 352 -6.69 14.58 -7.43
N PRO A 353 -6.19 13.98 -8.52
CA PRO A 353 -7.00 13.75 -9.71
C PRO A 353 -8.08 12.69 -9.49
N ASN A 354 -9.17 12.77 -10.27
CA ASN A 354 -10.29 11.82 -10.19
C ASN A 354 -9.94 10.38 -10.63
N SER A 355 -8.75 10.15 -11.13
CA SER A 355 -8.23 8.80 -11.41
C SER A 355 -7.81 8.06 -10.14
N VAL A 356 -7.51 8.79 -9.04
CA VAL A 356 -7.06 8.23 -7.76
C VAL A 356 -8.24 7.63 -7.01
N VAL A 357 -8.14 6.36 -6.66
CA VAL A 357 -9.15 5.61 -5.91
C VAL A 357 -8.71 5.26 -4.49
N GLU A 358 -7.43 5.38 -4.19
CA GLU A 358 -6.86 5.04 -2.87
C GLU A 358 -5.78 6.04 -2.48
N ILE A 359 -5.82 6.49 -1.22
CA ILE A 359 -4.78 7.23 -0.53
C ILE A 359 -4.28 6.29 0.57
N ASP A 360 -3.04 5.84 0.47
CA ASP A 360 -2.51 4.76 1.27
C ASP A 360 -1.91 5.24 2.61
N ILE A 361 -1.24 4.34 3.33
CA ILE A 361 -0.71 4.57 4.68
C ILE A 361 0.22 5.79 4.69
N SER A 362 0.02 6.71 5.65
CA SER A 362 0.88 7.89 5.88
C SER A 362 1.13 8.77 4.65
N ALA A 363 0.29 8.69 3.60
CA ALA A 363 0.55 9.33 2.31
C ALA A 363 0.80 10.85 2.40
N PHE A 364 0.15 11.56 3.34
CA PHE A 364 0.31 12.99 3.64
C PHE A 364 0.61 13.25 5.12
N LYS A 365 1.14 12.26 5.83
CA LYS A 365 1.49 12.43 7.24
C LYS A 365 2.54 13.54 7.40
N ASP A 366 2.43 14.33 8.48
CA ASP A 366 3.33 15.46 8.78
C ASP A 366 3.36 16.58 7.71
N CYS A 367 2.36 16.64 6.80
CA CYS A 367 2.16 17.76 5.89
C CYS A 367 1.55 18.96 6.63
N SER A 368 2.32 19.57 7.51
CA SER A 368 1.83 20.56 8.49
C SER A 368 1.28 21.86 7.90
N SER A 369 1.63 22.20 6.65
CA SER A 369 1.12 23.40 5.95
C SER A 369 -0.13 23.15 5.11
N LEU A 370 -0.64 21.92 5.02
CA LEU A 370 -1.89 21.63 4.30
C LEU A 370 -3.07 22.34 4.97
N THR A 371 -3.74 23.21 4.22
CA THR A 371 -4.92 23.97 4.70
C THR A 371 -6.24 23.36 4.24
N THR A 372 -6.20 22.53 3.20
CA THR A 372 -7.35 21.85 2.61
C THR A 372 -7.08 20.36 2.48
N LEU A 373 -8.10 19.53 2.67
CA LEU A 373 -7.99 18.08 2.54
C LEU A 373 -7.70 17.68 1.08
N PRO A 374 -6.53 17.10 0.75
CA PRO A 374 -6.21 16.67 -0.60
C PRO A 374 -6.90 15.33 -0.91
N ILE A 375 -8.14 15.39 -1.37
CA ILE A 375 -8.95 14.23 -1.70
C ILE A 375 -9.88 14.55 -2.88
N SER A 376 -10.09 13.57 -3.78
CA SER A 376 -11.04 13.70 -4.88
C SER A 376 -12.31 12.89 -4.65
N ASN A 377 -13.35 13.20 -5.43
CA ASN A 377 -14.65 12.48 -5.36
C ASN A 377 -14.60 11.04 -5.92
N SER A 378 -13.43 10.50 -6.22
CA SER A 378 -13.23 9.12 -6.68
C SER A 378 -12.58 8.23 -5.63
N VAL A 379 -12.00 8.82 -4.59
CA VAL A 379 -11.29 8.07 -3.53
C VAL A 379 -12.27 7.19 -2.76
N LYS A 380 -11.93 5.89 -2.64
CA LYS A 380 -12.69 4.87 -1.93
C LYS A 380 -12.12 4.57 -0.55
N LYS A 381 -10.81 4.69 -0.39
CA LYS A 381 -10.10 4.30 0.84
C LYS A 381 -9.14 5.39 1.28
N ILE A 382 -9.19 5.71 2.58
CA ILE A 382 -8.22 6.53 3.30
C ILE A 382 -7.42 5.59 4.20
N GLY A 383 -6.12 5.50 3.97
CA GLY A 383 -5.16 4.64 4.67
C GLY A 383 -4.92 5.06 6.12
N ALA A 384 -4.25 4.19 6.87
CA ALA A 384 -3.87 4.49 8.24
C ALA A 384 -2.92 5.70 8.29
N ALA A 385 -3.16 6.61 9.23
CA ALA A 385 -2.36 7.82 9.41
C ALA A 385 -2.22 8.71 8.15
N ALA A 386 -3.09 8.56 7.14
CA ALA A 386 -2.95 9.21 5.84
C ALA A 386 -2.78 10.74 5.93
N TYR A 387 -3.42 11.39 6.90
CA TYR A 387 -3.34 12.83 7.19
C TYR A 387 -2.92 13.11 8.63
N GLN A 388 -2.20 12.17 9.25
CA GLN A 388 -1.73 12.35 10.63
C GLN A 388 -0.82 13.59 10.71
N ASN A 389 -0.99 14.39 11.77
CA ASN A 389 -0.23 15.61 12.03
C ASN A 389 -0.31 16.68 10.91
N CYS A 390 -1.37 16.70 10.10
CA CYS A 390 -1.65 17.82 9.21
C CYS A 390 -2.14 19.02 10.03
N THR A 391 -1.22 19.66 10.75
CA THR A 391 -1.54 20.71 11.74
C THR A 391 -2.04 22.02 11.13
N GLY A 392 -2.03 22.18 9.81
CA GLY A 392 -2.63 23.32 9.10
C GLY A 392 -4.08 23.09 8.68
N LEU A 393 -4.58 21.84 8.77
CA LEU A 393 -5.90 21.45 8.27
C LEU A 393 -7.00 21.94 9.21
N THR A 394 -7.82 22.89 8.76
CA THR A 394 -8.89 23.50 9.59
C THR A 394 -10.23 22.79 9.48
N SER A 395 -10.50 22.12 8.36
CA SER A 395 -11.72 21.35 8.12
C SER A 395 -11.46 20.11 7.27
N ALA A 396 -12.22 19.05 7.51
CA ALA A 396 -12.18 17.83 6.71
C ALA A 396 -13.60 17.40 6.32
N THR A 397 -13.93 17.53 5.04
CA THR A 397 -15.17 17.01 4.45
C THR A 397 -14.82 15.79 3.61
N ILE A 398 -15.22 14.61 4.05
CA ILE A 398 -14.96 13.36 3.37
C ILE A 398 -15.98 13.18 2.25
N PRO A 399 -15.56 12.92 1.00
CA PRO A 399 -16.48 12.75 -0.13
C PRO A 399 -17.35 11.49 0.00
N ASN A 400 -18.54 11.54 -0.61
CA ASN A 400 -19.48 10.40 -0.68
C ASN A 400 -18.96 9.19 -1.47
N SER A 401 -17.77 9.27 -2.02
CA SER A 401 -17.10 8.13 -2.66
C SER A 401 -16.38 7.23 -1.66
N VAL A 402 -15.97 7.76 -0.50
CA VAL A 402 -15.16 7.04 0.49
C VAL A 402 -16.01 6.01 1.21
N THR A 403 -15.50 4.77 1.25
CA THR A 403 -16.13 3.64 1.94
C THR A 403 -15.34 3.16 3.15
N THR A 404 -14.04 3.50 3.22
CA THR A 404 -13.13 3.00 4.26
C THR A 404 -12.24 4.12 4.79
N ILE A 405 -12.15 4.22 6.11
CA ILE A 405 -11.21 5.10 6.83
C ILE A 405 -10.45 4.23 7.83
N ASN A 406 -9.13 4.22 7.74
CA ASN A 406 -8.30 3.46 8.66
C ASN A 406 -7.88 4.32 9.87
N ASN A 407 -7.28 3.64 10.87
CA ASN A 407 -6.88 4.23 12.15
C ASN A 407 -5.94 5.43 11.97
N TYR A 408 -5.95 6.36 12.93
CA TYR A 408 -5.12 7.57 12.98
C TYR A 408 -5.27 8.51 11.76
N ALA A 409 -6.25 8.31 10.87
CA ALA A 409 -6.33 9.02 9.59
C ALA A 409 -6.16 10.55 9.72
N PHE A 410 -6.70 11.18 10.77
CA PHE A 410 -6.59 12.61 11.08
C PHE A 410 -5.97 12.88 12.45
N SER A 411 -5.33 11.89 13.07
CA SER A 411 -4.70 12.05 14.39
C SER A 411 -3.68 13.19 14.37
N GLY A 412 -3.64 14.00 15.41
CA GLY A 412 -2.70 15.12 15.52
C GLY A 412 -3.01 16.33 14.62
N CYS A 413 -4.18 16.38 13.95
CA CYS A 413 -4.65 17.58 13.25
C CYS A 413 -5.13 18.63 14.28
N THR A 414 -4.18 19.28 14.95
CA THR A 414 -4.45 20.09 16.15
C THR A 414 -5.36 21.29 15.94
N VAL A 415 -5.40 21.86 14.71
CA VAL A 415 -6.27 23.01 14.39
C VAL A 415 -7.58 22.62 13.68
N LEU A 416 -7.81 21.31 13.48
CA LEU A 416 -9.04 20.82 12.84
C LEU A 416 -10.26 21.20 13.67
N GLN A 417 -11.17 22.02 13.10
CA GLN A 417 -12.37 22.52 13.77
C GLN A 417 -13.62 21.71 13.42
N SER A 418 -13.66 21.14 12.22
CA SER A 418 -14.83 20.39 11.74
C SER A 418 -14.42 19.15 10.94
N LEU A 419 -15.16 18.05 11.19
CA LEU A 419 -15.05 16.79 10.43
C LEU A 419 -16.44 16.34 10.00
N THR A 420 -16.57 16.00 8.70
CA THR A 420 -17.81 15.43 8.14
C THR A 420 -17.52 14.05 7.57
N ILE A 421 -18.25 13.04 8.07
CA ILE A 421 -18.19 11.64 7.65
C ILE A 421 -19.52 11.26 6.99
N PRO A 422 -19.54 10.96 5.68
CA PRO A 422 -20.75 10.66 4.92
C PRO A 422 -21.27 9.23 5.15
N SER A 423 -22.50 8.98 4.71
CA SER A 423 -23.17 7.66 4.78
C SER A 423 -22.47 6.56 3.97
N SER A 424 -21.67 6.94 3.00
CA SER A 424 -20.89 5.99 2.17
C SER A 424 -19.79 5.26 2.94
N VAL A 425 -19.32 5.80 4.07
CA VAL A 425 -18.30 5.17 4.89
C VAL A 425 -18.90 3.98 5.62
N THR A 426 -18.56 2.77 5.20
CA THR A 426 -19.05 1.52 5.79
C THR A 426 -18.07 0.86 6.75
N TYR A 427 -16.82 1.30 6.72
CA TYR A 427 -15.76 0.76 7.58
C TYR A 427 -14.87 1.88 8.14
N ILE A 428 -14.77 1.91 9.45
CA ILE A 428 -13.74 2.65 10.20
C ILE A 428 -12.99 1.61 11.03
N ASP A 429 -11.65 1.60 10.98
CA ASP A 429 -10.83 0.57 11.62
C ASP A 429 -11.07 0.50 13.13
N PRO A 430 -11.56 -0.63 13.69
CA PRO A 430 -11.86 -0.78 15.11
C PRO A 430 -10.63 -1.15 15.97
N TYR A 431 -9.52 -1.53 15.37
CA TYR A 431 -8.37 -2.12 16.07
C TYR A 431 -7.26 -1.11 16.41
N GLY A 432 -7.48 0.16 16.13
CA GLY A 432 -6.51 1.21 16.39
C GLY A 432 -7.01 2.28 17.35
N ASN A 433 -6.17 3.30 17.56
CA ASN A 433 -6.59 4.53 18.26
C ASN A 433 -7.52 5.35 17.35
N SER A 434 -8.20 6.32 17.98
CA SER A 434 -9.16 7.21 17.32
C SER A 434 -8.62 7.82 16.03
N ILE A 435 -9.47 7.89 15.00
CA ILE A 435 -9.12 8.60 13.76
C ILE A 435 -8.84 10.10 13.97
N VAL A 436 -9.24 10.67 15.11
CA VAL A 436 -9.12 12.08 15.51
C VAL A 436 -8.34 12.28 16.81
N ASP A 437 -7.51 11.33 17.19
CA ASP A 437 -6.67 11.47 18.38
C ASP A 437 -5.82 12.73 18.32
N GLY A 438 -5.75 13.52 19.38
CA GLY A 438 -5.02 14.79 19.40
C GLY A 438 -5.64 15.96 18.62
N CYS A 439 -6.87 15.84 18.09
CA CYS A 439 -7.60 16.93 17.45
C CYS A 439 -8.24 17.86 18.51
N ILE A 440 -7.40 18.60 19.22
CA ILE A 440 -7.79 19.37 20.41
C ILE A 440 -8.70 20.59 20.15
N HIS A 441 -8.93 20.95 18.89
CA HIS A 441 -9.83 22.03 18.48
C HIS A 441 -11.03 21.56 17.66
N LEU A 442 -11.32 20.24 17.61
CA LEU A 442 -12.42 19.68 16.84
C LEU A 442 -13.77 19.99 17.53
N LYS A 443 -14.40 21.08 17.14
CA LYS A 443 -15.65 21.57 17.74
C LYS A 443 -16.90 21.01 17.08
N THR A 444 -16.84 20.70 15.78
CA THR A 444 -18.01 20.25 15.01
C THR A 444 -17.79 18.90 14.39
N LEU A 445 -18.69 17.97 14.67
CA LEU A 445 -18.67 16.61 14.14
C LEU A 445 -20.00 16.31 13.45
N ASN A 446 -19.95 16.10 12.13
CA ASN A 446 -21.10 15.68 11.33
C ASN A 446 -20.91 14.22 10.91
N ILE A 447 -21.83 13.35 11.29
CA ILE A 447 -21.76 11.91 11.03
C ILE A 447 -23.06 11.47 10.37
N ASP A 448 -22.99 10.89 9.19
CA ASP A 448 -24.13 10.28 8.51
C ASP A 448 -23.91 8.78 8.22
N ASN A 449 -23.13 8.12 9.03
CA ASN A 449 -22.76 6.72 8.87
C ASN A 449 -23.56 5.81 9.81
N ASN A 450 -24.35 4.86 9.26
CA ASN A 450 -25.14 3.91 10.07
C ASN A 450 -24.28 2.82 10.76
N ASN A 451 -23.03 2.64 10.36
CA ASN A 451 -22.07 1.75 11.03
C ASN A 451 -21.44 2.39 12.28
N PHE A 452 -22.17 3.31 12.89
CA PHE A 452 -21.80 4.08 14.06
C PHE A 452 -21.69 3.24 15.37
N ALA A 453 -21.79 1.93 15.28
CA ALA A 453 -21.79 1.02 16.43
C ALA A 453 -20.51 1.09 17.31
N ASN A 454 -19.45 1.74 16.88
CA ASN A 454 -18.22 1.84 17.65
C ASN A 454 -17.74 3.29 17.79
N ILE A 455 -18.18 3.93 18.89
CA ILE A 455 -17.86 5.32 19.25
C ILE A 455 -16.44 5.52 19.74
N SER A 456 -15.73 4.43 20.02
CA SER A 456 -14.33 4.52 20.45
C SER A 456 -13.48 5.41 19.53
N TYR A 457 -13.92 5.58 18.27
CA TYR A 457 -13.26 6.46 17.27
C TYR A 457 -13.21 7.94 17.67
N PHE A 458 -14.17 8.41 18.48
CA PHE A 458 -14.30 9.81 18.87
C PHE A 458 -14.03 10.04 20.37
N LYS A 459 -13.69 9.00 21.12
CA LYS A 459 -13.43 9.09 22.56
C LYS A 459 -12.36 10.13 22.90
N ALA A 460 -11.37 10.28 22.04
CA ALA A 460 -10.26 11.23 22.23
C ALA A 460 -10.71 12.71 22.21
N VAL A 461 -11.90 13.02 21.69
CA VAL A 461 -12.40 14.41 21.53
C VAL A 461 -13.64 14.69 22.37
N GLN A 462 -14.01 13.82 23.31
CA GLN A 462 -15.18 13.99 24.19
C GLN A 462 -15.17 15.33 24.96
N GLY A 463 -13.99 15.81 25.35
CA GLY A 463 -13.83 17.06 26.10
C GLY A 463 -13.79 18.33 25.24
N VAL A 464 -13.88 18.24 23.91
CA VAL A 464 -13.70 19.41 23.02
C VAL A 464 -14.81 19.60 21.99
N VAL A 465 -15.55 18.54 21.62
CA VAL A 465 -16.65 18.63 20.63
C VAL A 465 -17.83 19.37 21.24
N GLU A 466 -18.20 20.50 20.62
CA GLU A 466 -19.30 21.37 21.05
C GLU A 466 -20.60 21.09 20.26
N THR A 467 -20.50 20.62 19.02
CA THR A 467 -21.67 20.38 18.15
C THR A 467 -21.56 19.03 17.47
N VAL A 468 -22.61 18.22 17.57
CA VAL A 468 -22.77 16.96 16.85
C VAL A 468 -24.02 17.01 15.98
N THR A 469 -23.87 16.65 14.70
CA THR A 469 -25.00 16.44 13.79
C THR A 469 -24.98 14.98 13.34
N LEU A 470 -26.07 14.27 13.61
CA LEU A 470 -26.28 12.89 13.17
C LEU A 470 -27.20 12.91 11.96
N GLY A 471 -26.71 12.37 10.84
CA GLY A 471 -27.43 12.35 9.57
C GLY A 471 -28.53 11.29 9.52
N ASN A 472 -29.36 11.40 8.49
CA ASN A 472 -30.57 10.57 8.35
C ASN A 472 -30.31 9.11 7.95
N SER A 473 -29.08 8.74 7.63
CA SER A 473 -28.68 7.34 7.43
C SER A 473 -28.49 6.59 8.75
N ILE A 474 -28.56 7.28 9.90
CA ILE A 474 -28.38 6.68 11.23
C ILE A 474 -29.74 6.30 11.82
N TYR A 475 -30.00 5.00 11.92
CA TYR A 475 -31.24 4.47 12.54
C TYR A 475 -31.05 4.07 14.01
N THR A 476 -29.82 3.78 14.43
CA THR A 476 -29.50 3.36 15.79
C THR A 476 -28.37 4.21 16.34
N ILE A 477 -28.63 4.91 17.44
CA ILE A 477 -27.61 5.59 18.24
C ILE A 477 -27.27 4.62 19.37
N PRO A 478 -26.05 4.09 19.44
CA PRO A 478 -25.72 3.00 20.36
C PRO A 478 -25.64 3.45 21.84
N GLU A 479 -25.58 2.47 22.72
CA GLU A 479 -25.33 2.69 24.13
C GLU A 479 -23.99 3.42 24.34
N ASN A 480 -23.98 4.40 25.28
CA ASN A 480 -22.82 5.23 25.63
C ASN A 480 -22.26 6.08 24.48
N ALA A 481 -23.04 6.35 23.43
CA ALA A 481 -22.62 7.00 22.18
C ALA A 481 -21.80 8.28 22.38
N PHE A 482 -22.27 9.20 23.17
CA PHE A 482 -21.63 10.47 23.49
C PHE A 482 -21.52 10.64 25.01
N LYS A 483 -21.39 9.50 25.69
CA LYS A 483 -21.24 9.54 27.16
C LYS A 483 -20.02 10.37 27.54
N ASP A 484 -20.20 11.21 28.58
CA ASP A 484 -19.15 12.10 29.10
C ASP A 484 -18.58 13.11 28.08
N CYS A 485 -19.35 13.45 27.02
CA CYS A 485 -19.01 14.56 26.14
C CYS A 485 -19.31 15.89 26.84
N THR A 486 -18.45 16.26 27.78
CA THR A 486 -18.67 17.38 28.71
C THR A 486 -18.71 18.76 28.06
N ALA A 487 -18.09 18.92 26.86
CA ALA A 487 -18.12 20.17 26.10
C ALA A 487 -19.30 20.28 25.13
N LEU A 488 -20.11 19.22 24.97
CA LEU A 488 -21.19 19.16 23.98
C LEU A 488 -22.31 20.13 24.37
N LYS A 489 -22.58 21.13 23.52
CA LYS A 489 -23.62 22.15 23.69
C LYS A 489 -24.85 21.90 22.84
N LYS A 490 -24.64 21.31 21.66
CA LYS A 490 -25.67 21.09 20.64
C LYS A 490 -25.60 19.72 20.01
N VAL A 491 -26.73 19.02 19.96
CA VAL A 491 -26.89 17.79 19.20
C VAL A 491 -28.08 17.87 18.26
N THR A 492 -27.94 17.43 17.02
CA THR A 492 -29.03 17.20 16.07
C THR A 492 -29.14 15.69 15.83
N LEU A 493 -30.31 15.14 16.17
CA LEU A 493 -30.65 13.73 15.98
C LEU A 493 -31.16 13.47 14.56
N PRO A 494 -31.09 12.23 14.05
CA PRO A 494 -31.66 11.87 12.76
C PRO A 494 -33.19 12.02 12.72
N ASN A 495 -33.78 12.09 11.52
CA ASN A 495 -35.26 12.17 11.38
C ASN A 495 -35.97 10.87 11.82
N ASP A 496 -35.40 9.71 11.51
CA ASP A 496 -36.08 8.42 11.59
C ASP A 496 -35.33 7.36 12.42
N PHE A 497 -34.56 7.80 13.45
CA PHE A 497 -33.90 6.83 14.32
C PHE A 497 -34.91 5.95 15.06
N THR A 498 -34.61 4.67 15.18
CA THR A 498 -35.46 3.67 15.86
C THR A 498 -35.00 3.35 17.28
N THR A 499 -33.72 3.63 17.57
CA THR A 499 -33.10 3.33 18.86
C THR A 499 -32.19 4.47 19.28
N LEU A 500 -32.38 4.89 20.54
CA LEU A 500 -31.48 5.78 21.27
C LEU A 500 -31.01 5.01 22.52
N GLY A 501 -29.77 4.52 22.44
CA GLY A 501 -29.22 3.59 23.43
C GLY A 501 -29.02 4.20 24.81
N ASN A 502 -29.01 3.34 25.83
CA ASN A 502 -28.81 3.73 27.22
C ASN A 502 -27.53 4.58 27.37
N SER A 503 -27.63 5.61 28.21
CA SER A 503 -26.51 6.53 28.50
C SER A 503 -25.90 7.23 27.27
N ALA A 504 -26.60 7.28 26.12
CA ALA A 504 -26.05 7.83 24.87
C ALA A 504 -25.51 9.27 25.03
N PHE A 505 -26.13 10.11 25.86
CA PHE A 505 -25.69 11.48 26.18
C PHE A 505 -25.48 11.69 27.69
N SER A 506 -25.31 10.60 28.43
CA SER A 506 -25.05 10.68 29.88
C SER A 506 -23.76 11.45 30.14
N GLY A 507 -23.76 12.37 31.11
CA GLY A 507 -22.60 13.19 31.46
C GLY A 507 -22.29 14.34 30.47
N CYS A 508 -23.16 14.63 29.51
CA CYS A 508 -23.06 15.82 28.66
C CYS A 508 -23.49 17.08 29.43
N THR A 509 -22.69 17.51 30.41
CA THR A 509 -23.07 18.54 31.40
C THR A 509 -23.30 19.93 30.82
N GLN A 510 -22.76 20.23 29.61
CA GLN A 510 -22.95 21.52 28.93
C GLN A 510 -24.00 21.47 27.81
N LEU A 511 -24.80 20.38 27.70
CA LEU A 511 -25.78 20.26 26.63
C LEU A 511 -26.94 21.24 26.82
N GLU A 512 -27.05 22.21 25.92
CA GLU A 512 -28.01 23.30 25.90
C GLU A 512 -29.17 23.06 24.93
N ASN A 513 -28.91 22.41 23.81
CA ASN A 513 -29.87 22.25 22.73
C ASN A 513 -29.85 20.85 22.13
N VAL A 514 -31.00 20.18 22.17
CA VAL A 514 -31.25 18.88 21.51
C VAL A 514 -32.27 19.12 20.39
N TYR A 515 -31.83 18.95 19.14
CA TYR A 515 -32.70 19.01 17.97
C TYR A 515 -33.17 17.61 17.63
N CYS A 516 -34.47 17.35 17.77
CA CYS A 516 -35.09 16.07 17.46
C CYS A 516 -36.13 16.27 16.34
N PRO A 517 -35.73 16.16 15.08
CA PRO A 517 -36.62 16.45 13.93
C PRO A 517 -37.70 15.36 13.73
N ARG A 518 -37.75 14.36 14.57
CA ARG A 518 -38.69 13.24 14.49
C ARG A 518 -40.12 13.69 14.86
N PRO A 519 -41.15 13.47 14.01
CA PRO A 519 -42.52 13.92 14.28
C PRO A 519 -43.23 13.11 15.39
N ARG A 520 -42.71 11.93 15.75
CA ARG A 520 -43.24 11.04 16.77
C ARG A 520 -42.10 10.60 17.69
N PRO A 521 -42.09 11.00 18.97
CA PRO A 521 -41.07 10.54 19.89
C PRO A 521 -41.13 9.02 20.06
N ILE A 522 -40.02 8.41 20.41
CA ILE A 522 -39.92 7.01 20.83
C ILE A 522 -39.67 6.96 22.34
N PRO A 523 -40.07 5.87 23.02
CA PRO A 523 -39.66 5.64 24.40
C PRO A 523 -38.15 5.51 24.49
N ILE A 524 -37.55 6.16 25.48
CA ILE A 524 -36.11 6.10 25.75
C ILE A 524 -35.91 5.86 27.26
N ASP A 525 -34.76 5.26 27.59
CA ASP A 525 -34.38 5.02 28.98
C ASP A 525 -33.96 6.32 29.67
N ALA A 526 -34.25 6.45 30.95
CA ALA A 526 -33.91 7.65 31.77
C ALA A 526 -32.40 7.90 31.83
N SER A 527 -31.56 6.87 31.61
CA SER A 527 -30.10 7.01 31.59
C SER A 527 -29.59 7.78 30.39
N VAL A 528 -30.38 7.90 29.29
CA VAL A 528 -29.96 8.53 28.03
C VAL A 528 -29.38 9.91 28.25
N PHE A 529 -30.03 10.74 29.03
CA PHE A 529 -29.63 12.11 29.37
C PHE A 529 -29.23 12.28 30.85
N SER A 530 -28.82 11.20 31.51
CA SER A 530 -28.40 11.27 32.91
C SER A 530 -27.22 12.22 33.09
N GLY A 531 -27.29 13.16 34.03
CA GLY A 531 -26.27 14.19 34.25
C GLY A 531 -26.34 15.39 33.29
N VAL A 532 -27.28 15.39 32.34
CA VAL A 532 -27.64 16.59 31.58
C VAL A 532 -28.57 17.43 32.45
N GLN A 533 -28.37 18.75 32.47
CA GLN A 533 -29.22 19.66 33.23
C GLN A 533 -30.54 19.95 32.49
N GLN A 534 -31.35 18.89 32.25
CA GLN A 534 -32.58 18.95 31.45
C GLN A 534 -33.60 19.93 32.06
N HIS A 535 -33.75 19.92 33.37
CA HIS A 535 -34.75 20.75 34.09
C HIS A 535 -34.35 22.22 34.19
N ASP A 536 -33.06 22.54 34.11
CA ASP A 536 -32.56 23.88 34.40
C ASP A 536 -32.40 24.75 33.15
N TYR A 537 -31.86 24.23 32.05
CA TYR A 537 -31.61 25.02 30.87
C TYR A 537 -31.57 24.28 29.51
N CYS A 538 -31.51 22.94 29.49
CA CYS A 538 -31.45 22.21 28.22
C CYS A 538 -32.80 22.27 27.49
N LYS A 539 -32.74 22.71 26.22
CA LYS A 539 -33.89 22.91 25.36
C LYS A 539 -34.04 21.76 24.37
N LEU A 540 -35.27 21.28 24.17
CA LEU A 540 -35.63 20.31 23.16
C LEU A 540 -36.34 21.02 22.01
N HIS A 541 -35.81 20.89 20.80
CA HIS A 541 -36.35 21.40 19.55
C HIS A 541 -37.03 20.27 18.78
N VAL A 542 -38.31 20.43 18.45
CA VAL A 542 -39.14 19.43 17.78
C VAL A 542 -39.87 20.03 16.59
N PRO A 543 -40.36 19.24 15.62
CA PRO A 543 -41.12 19.77 14.50
C PRO A 543 -42.42 20.44 14.91
N ALA A 544 -42.88 21.41 14.12
CA ALA A 544 -44.15 22.12 14.33
C ALA A 544 -45.33 21.13 14.53
N GLY A 545 -46.20 21.39 15.50
CA GLY A 545 -47.35 20.56 15.87
C GLY A 545 -46.98 19.26 16.62
N CYS A 546 -45.73 19.11 17.05
CA CYS A 546 -45.28 17.88 17.73
C CYS A 546 -45.05 18.06 19.26
N LYS A 547 -44.99 19.27 19.78
CA LYS A 547 -44.69 19.58 21.18
C LYS A 547 -45.51 18.75 22.15
N GLY A 548 -46.84 18.66 21.98
CA GLY A 548 -47.72 17.90 22.88
C GLY A 548 -47.39 16.41 22.93
N LYS A 549 -46.88 15.82 21.87
CA LYS A 549 -46.49 14.41 21.84
C LYS A 549 -45.25 14.18 22.69
N TYR A 550 -44.30 15.11 22.66
CA TYR A 550 -43.07 15.05 23.46
C TYR A 550 -43.36 15.33 24.94
N GLN A 551 -44.27 16.25 25.25
CA GLN A 551 -44.71 16.53 26.61
C GLN A 551 -45.45 15.35 27.25
N ALA A 552 -46.04 14.46 26.45
CA ALA A 552 -46.75 13.26 26.95
C ALA A 552 -45.82 12.04 27.10
N MET A 553 -44.52 12.13 26.74
CA MET A 553 -43.60 11.00 26.72
C MET A 553 -42.57 11.15 27.85
N ASP A 554 -42.39 10.07 28.63
CA ASP A 554 -41.39 10.02 29.71
C ASP A 554 -39.98 10.30 29.18
N VAL A 555 -39.13 10.90 30.01
CA VAL A 555 -37.78 11.42 29.71
C VAL A 555 -37.83 12.67 28.82
N TRP A 556 -38.57 12.65 27.70
CA TRP A 556 -38.68 13.82 26.83
C TRP A 556 -39.40 15.01 27.47
N LYS A 557 -40.38 14.75 28.33
CA LYS A 557 -41.09 15.79 29.07
C LYS A 557 -40.24 16.55 30.10
N GLU A 558 -39.09 15.96 30.46
CA GLU A 558 -38.18 16.49 31.49
C GLU A 558 -37.31 17.66 30.99
N PHE A 559 -37.31 17.95 29.68
CA PHE A 559 -36.55 19.08 29.16
C PHE A 559 -37.14 20.43 29.64
N TYR A 560 -36.24 21.36 30.02
CA TYR A 560 -36.58 22.69 30.53
C TYR A 560 -37.63 23.42 29.69
N SER A 561 -37.45 23.36 28.36
CA SER A 561 -38.40 23.90 27.38
C SER A 561 -38.44 23.06 26.14
N ILE A 562 -39.63 22.83 25.59
CA ILE A 562 -39.85 22.19 24.31
C ILE A 562 -40.31 23.25 23.32
N TYR A 563 -39.47 23.52 22.30
CA TYR A 563 -39.69 24.47 21.22
C TYR A 563 -40.18 23.75 19.97
N GLU A 564 -41.14 24.34 19.31
CA GLU A 564 -41.50 23.94 17.93
C GLU A 564 -40.75 24.82 16.97
N ASP A 565 -39.82 24.19 16.22
CA ASP A 565 -39.15 24.92 15.16
C ASP A 565 -40.14 25.12 13.99
N ALA A 566 -40.34 26.37 13.57
CA ALA A 566 -41.12 26.69 12.37
C ALA A 566 -40.51 25.91 11.21
N GLY A 567 -41.26 24.96 10.66
CA GLY A 567 -40.75 23.91 9.79
C GLY A 567 -39.79 24.41 8.71
N SER A 568 -38.53 24.00 8.81
CA SER A 568 -37.87 23.51 7.64
C SER A 568 -38.61 22.22 7.29
N GLY A 569 -39.64 22.34 6.47
CA GLY A 569 -40.46 21.20 6.05
C GLY A 569 -39.56 20.13 5.50
N GLY A 570 -39.36 19.04 6.30
CA GLY A 570 -38.88 17.78 5.81
C GLY A 570 -39.93 17.16 4.90
N GLY A 571 -40.21 17.82 3.80
CA GLY A 571 -40.69 17.20 2.60
C GLY A 571 -39.49 16.48 2.01
N SER A 572 -39.63 15.22 1.72
CA SER A 572 -38.89 14.51 0.71
C SER A 572 -39.20 15.17 -0.66
N GLY A 573 -38.86 16.45 -0.76
CA GLY A 573 -38.73 17.16 -1.99
C GLY A 573 -37.28 16.95 -2.39
N SER A 574 -37.06 16.24 -3.49
CA SER A 574 -35.93 16.43 -4.34
C SER A 574 -35.76 17.95 -4.50
N GLY A 575 -34.96 18.60 -3.64
CA GLY A 575 -34.56 19.97 -3.86
C GLY A 575 -33.91 19.98 -5.21
N VAL A 576 -34.60 20.54 -6.20
CA VAL A 576 -34.04 20.69 -7.55
C VAL A 576 -32.79 21.50 -7.34
N PRO A 577 -31.56 21.01 -7.64
CA PRO A 577 -30.35 21.76 -7.41
C PRO A 577 -30.46 23.09 -8.15
N GLY A 578 -30.51 24.21 -7.38
CA GLY A 578 -30.67 25.55 -7.96
C GLY A 578 -31.93 26.28 -7.54
N ASP A 579 -32.92 25.64 -6.89
CA ASP A 579 -34.10 26.24 -6.29
C ASP A 579 -33.73 26.87 -4.95
N VAL A 580 -33.33 28.13 -4.98
CA VAL A 580 -32.82 28.88 -3.82
C VAL A 580 -33.98 29.51 -3.03
N ASN A 581 -35.13 29.75 -3.67
CA ASN A 581 -36.32 30.33 -3.04
C ASN A 581 -37.30 29.27 -2.50
N ASN A 582 -37.02 27.96 -2.75
CA ASN A 582 -37.85 26.81 -2.33
C ASN A 582 -39.31 26.85 -2.88
N ASP A 583 -39.53 27.44 -4.07
CA ASP A 583 -40.85 27.47 -4.69
C ASP A 583 -41.14 26.23 -5.55
N GLY A 584 -40.19 25.30 -5.65
CA GLY A 584 -40.29 24.04 -6.41
C GLY A 584 -39.90 24.17 -7.87
N LYS A 585 -39.36 25.32 -8.30
CA LYS A 585 -38.89 25.57 -9.67
C LYS A 585 -37.47 26.14 -9.63
N VAL A 586 -36.68 25.82 -10.64
CA VAL A 586 -35.40 26.50 -10.87
C VAL A 586 -35.61 27.48 -12.01
N ASP A 587 -35.68 28.75 -11.68
CA ASP A 587 -35.90 29.80 -12.67
C ASP A 587 -35.05 31.06 -12.38
N ILE A 588 -35.37 32.15 -13.11
CA ILE A 588 -34.63 33.41 -13.01
C ILE A 588 -34.75 34.07 -11.62
N ALA A 589 -35.75 33.69 -10.81
CA ALA A 589 -35.92 34.22 -9.47
C ALA A 589 -34.81 33.69 -8.53
N ASP A 590 -34.44 32.43 -8.69
CA ASP A 590 -33.33 31.80 -7.93
C ASP A 590 -31.99 32.44 -8.28
N VAL A 591 -31.76 32.64 -9.58
CA VAL A 591 -30.53 33.26 -10.07
C VAL A 591 -30.41 34.69 -9.51
N ASN A 592 -31.52 35.44 -9.45
CA ASN A 592 -31.55 36.80 -8.91
C ASN A 592 -31.25 36.82 -7.38
N ILE A 593 -31.70 35.83 -6.63
CA ILE A 593 -31.40 35.72 -5.21
C ILE A 593 -29.89 35.49 -5.00
N VAL A 594 -29.29 34.56 -5.76
CA VAL A 594 -27.85 34.30 -5.71
C VAL A 594 -27.03 35.53 -6.10
N ILE A 595 -27.44 36.23 -7.16
CA ILE A 595 -26.78 37.47 -7.62
C ILE A 595 -26.89 38.57 -6.54
N ASN A 596 -28.06 38.76 -5.95
CA ASN A 596 -28.25 39.77 -4.89
C ASN A 596 -27.42 39.46 -3.66
N TYR A 597 -27.32 38.17 -3.30
CA TYR A 597 -26.46 37.73 -2.20
C TYR A 597 -24.97 37.98 -2.49
N MET A 598 -24.53 37.69 -3.73
CA MET A 598 -23.14 37.96 -4.17
C MET A 598 -22.84 39.48 -4.25
N LEU A 599 -23.84 40.32 -4.51
CA LEU A 599 -23.69 41.77 -4.59
C LEU A 599 -23.89 42.47 -3.25
N GLY A 600 -24.14 41.74 -2.15
CA GLY A 600 -24.39 42.32 -0.84
C GLY A 600 -25.64 43.20 -0.76
N LYS A 601 -26.62 42.94 -1.63
CA LYS A 601 -27.92 43.59 -1.62
C LYS A 601 -28.93 42.66 -0.97
N ASN A 602 -29.21 42.87 0.33
CA ASN A 602 -30.34 42.24 1.01
C ASN A 602 -31.66 42.86 0.60
#